data_044f04aafbea57ca22d2e9bf417404c9
#
_entry.id   044f04aafbea57ca22d2e9bf417404c9
#
_cell.length_a   1.000
_cell.length_b   1.000
_cell.length_c   1.000
_cell.angle_alpha   90.00
_cell.angle_beta   90.00
_cell.angle_gamma   90.00
#
_symmetry.space_group_name_H-M   'P 1'
#
loop_
_entity.id
_entity.type
_entity.pdbx_description
1 polymer ?
#
loop_
_entity_poly.entity_id
_entity_poly.type
_entity_poly.pdbx_seq_one_letter_code
_entity_poly.pdbx_strand_id
1 'polypeptide(L)'
;EGAGEAKNLLADIGFVSSGRGRRPAPYLVIGVGAMHPDRQWGADNFAYLISSLLTHQNQYRVMIMGGPDETALIEQITAQLSDRHSVAQLTRVSSFTGSLSGAIGLIQLSSGYIGNDTSLLNFSALLGVPSIGLFSQSRPLAYSAHIIALDVLSDDDYGTPGIIHKITPKDVMERARIVWPDMT
;
A
#
# COMPACT_ATOMS: atom_id res chain seq x y z
N GLU A 1 -11.75 17.48 -7.91
CA GLU A 1 -10.44 17.76 -8.56
C GLU A 1 -9.57 16.52 -8.50
N GLY A 2 -9.24 15.99 -7.34
CA GLY A 2 -8.37 14.82 -7.18
C GLY A 2 -8.86 13.53 -7.84
N ALA A 3 -10.17 13.27 -7.89
CA ALA A 3 -10.73 12.10 -8.57
C ALA A 3 -10.56 12.14 -10.09
N GLY A 4 -10.55 13.34 -10.68
CA GLY A 4 -10.28 13.54 -12.11
C GLY A 4 -8.81 13.28 -12.44
N GLU A 5 -7.90 13.84 -11.63
CA GLU A 5 -6.45 13.62 -11.71
C GLU A 5 -6.11 12.13 -11.59
N ALA A 6 -6.67 11.45 -10.58
CA ALA A 6 -6.47 10.02 -10.36
C ALA A 6 -6.93 9.16 -11.54
N LYS A 7 -8.10 9.45 -12.14
CA LYS A 7 -8.60 8.71 -13.31
C LYS A 7 -7.71 8.87 -14.54
N ASN A 8 -7.20 10.08 -14.77
CA ASN A 8 -6.29 10.34 -15.87
C ASN A 8 -4.97 9.56 -15.67
N LEU A 9 -4.39 9.64 -14.48
CA LEU A 9 -3.17 8.90 -14.15
C LEU A 9 -3.37 7.39 -14.34
N LEU A 10 -4.46 6.82 -13.81
CA LEU A 10 -4.74 5.39 -13.96
C LEU A 10 -4.91 4.97 -15.42
N ALA A 11 -5.43 5.86 -16.28
CA ALA A 11 -5.50 5.61 -17.71
C ALA A 11 -4.11 5.62 -18.36
N ASP A 12 -3.27 6.59 -18.00
CA ASP A 12 -1.93 6.78 -18.59
C ASP A 12 -1.00 5.61 -18.25
N ILE A 13 -1.10 5.07 -17.02
CA ILE A 13 -0.29 3.92 -16.58
C ILE A 13 -0.94 2.56 -16.91
N GLY A 14 -2.06 2.53 -17.63
CA GLY A 14 -2.74 1.30 -18.02
C GLY A 14 -3.47 0.56 -16.88
N PHE A 15 -3.76 1.24 -15.77
CA PHE A 15 -4.54 0.69 -14.65
C PHE A 15 -6.06 0.82 -14.85
N VAL A 16 -6.51 0.70 -16.09
CA VAL A 16 -7.94 0.72 -16.45
C VAL A 16 -8.29 -0.59 -17.16
N SER A 17 -9.50 -1.09 -16.91
CA SER A 17 -10.00 -2.25 -17.64
C SER A 17 -10.35 -1.88 -19.08
N SER A 18 -10.10 -2.79 -20.03
CA SER A 18 -10.58 -2.67 -21.41
C SER A 18 -12.09 -2.89 -21.46
N GLY A 19 -12.88 -1.86 -21.83
CA GLY A 19 -14.32 -2.01 -22.03
C GLY A 19 -15.09 -0.69 -21.98
N ARG A 20 -16.39 -0.75 -22.33
CA ARG A 20 -17.28 0.38 -22.19
C ARG A 20 -17.46 0.75 -20.71
N GLY A 21 -17.05 1.97 -20.34
CA GLY A 21 -17.17 2.46 -18.96
C GLY A 21 -15.89 2.44 -18.14
N ARG A 22 -14.71 2.26 -18.77
CA ARG A 22 -13.34 2.38 -18.22
C ARG A 22 -13.29 2.46 -16.67
N ARG A 23 -13.53 1.32 -16.02
CA ARG A 23 -13.31 1.19 -14.57
C ARG A 23 -11.84 0.92 -14.33
N PRO A 24 -11.26 1.42 -13.22
CA PRO A 24 -9.94 0.99 -12.81
C PRO A 24 -9.87 -0.54 -12.72
N ALA A 25 -8.79 -1.15 -13.21
CA ALA A 25 -8.50 -2.52 -12.87
C ALA A 25 -8.24 -2.59 -11.35
N PRO A 26 -8.57 -3.68 -10.67
CA PRO A 26 -8.36 -3.78 -9.22
C PRO A 26 -6.89 -3.56 -8.89
N TYR A 27 -6.61 -2.68 -7.95
CA TYR A 27 -5.26 -2.40 -7.47
C TYR A 27 -5.25 -2.11 -5.97
N LEU A 28 -4.11 -2.39 -5.35
CA LEU A 28 -3.82 -2.03 -3.98
C LEU A 28 -2.89 -0.82 -3.95
N VAL A 29 -3.14 0.07 -3.00
CA VAL A 29 -2.22 1.15 -2.65
C VAL A 29 -1.30 0.65 -1.55
N ILE A 30 0.00 0.78 -1.75
CA ILE A 30 1.04 0.48 -0.75
C ILE A 30 1.65 1.80 -0.30
N GLY A 31 1.23 2.27 0.87
CA GLY A 31 1.70 3.54 1.47
C GLY A 31 3.03 3.34 2.20
N VAL A 32 4.12 3.78 1.58
CA VAL A 32 5.47 3.55 2.11
C VAL A 32 5.99 4.69 2.98
N GLY A 33 5.32 5.85 2.98
CA GLY A 33 5.74 7.03 3.74
C GLY A 33 5.71 6.80 5.26
N ALA A 34 6.60 7.49 5.97
CA ALA A 34 6.58 7.60 7.42
C ALA A 34 7.24 8.90 7.87
N MET A 35 6.58 9.63 8.78
CA MET A 35 7.12 10.88 9.31
C MET A 35 8.38 10.68 10.16
N HIS A 36 8.51 9.50 10.78
CA HIS A 36 9.64 9.16 11.66
C HIS A 36 10.25 7.80 11.25
N PRO A 37 11.58 7.66 11.32
CA PRO A 37 12.26 6.40 10.99
C PRO A 37 11.73 5.18 11.75
N ASP A 38 11.36 5.33 13.02
CA ASP A 38 10.81 4.24 13.85
C ASP A 38 9.45 3.72 13.38
N ARG A 39 8.78 4.44 12.49
CA ARG A 39 7.53 4.04 11.84
C ARG A 39 7.73 3.52 10.42
N GLN A 40 8.98 3.54 9.93
CA GLN A 40 9.33 3.12 8.58
C GLN A 40 9.55 1.62 8.54
N TRP A 41 8.68 0.90 7.83
CA TRP A 41 8.79 -0.55 7.70
C TRP A 41 9.96 -1.01 6.83
N GLY A 42 10.45 -0.13 5.97
CA GLY A 42 11.66 -0.31 5.18
C GLY A 42 11.44 -0.89 3.78
N ALA A 43 12.41 -0.60 2.89
CA ALA A 43 12.36 -0.98 1.49
C ALA A 43 12.25 -2.49 1.29
N ASP A 44 13.03 -3.27 2.05
CA ASP A 44 13.11 -4.73 1.91
C ASP A 44 11.78 -5.41 2.20
N ASN A 45 11.09 -4.97 3.27
CA ASN A 45 9.80 -5.51 3.65
C ASN A 45 8.71 -5.16 2.62
N PHE A 46 8.67 -3.91 2.15
CA PHE A 46 7.74 -3.50 1.10
C PHE A 46 8.01 -4.21 -0.22
N ALA A 47 9.28 -4.32 -0.64
CA ALA A 47 9.65 -5.04 -1.84
C ALA A 47 9.25 -6.53 -1.76
N TYR A 48 9.45 -7.17 -0.61
CA TYR A 48 9.04 -8.56 -0.41
C TYR A 48 7.52 -8.72 -0.46
N LEU A 49 6.76 -7.83 0.20
CA LEU A 49 5.30 -7.82 0.17
C LEU A 49 4.79 -7.68 -1.27
N ILE A 50 5.28 -6.69 -2.01
CA ILE A 50 4.88 -6.44 -3.40
C ILE A 50 5.27 -7.62 -4.29
N SER A 51 6.47 -8.17 -4.12
CA SER A 51 6.92 -9.38 -4.83
C SER A 51 5.96 -10.56 -4.61
N SER A 52 5.52 -10.76 -3.38
CA SER A 52 4.54 -11.80 -3.05
C SER A 52 3.20 -11.56 -3.74
N LEU A 53 2.70 -10.32 -3.73
CA LEU A 53 1.48 -9.94 -4.45
C LEU A 53 1.59 -10.18 -5.96
N LEU A 54 2.73 -9.88 -6.57
CA LEU A 54 2.96 -10.08 -8.01
C LEU A 54 3.04 -11.56 -8.40
N THR A 55 3.52 -12.40 -7.49
CA THR A 55 3.70 -13.84 -7.73
C THR A 55 2.39 -14.61 -7.59
N HIS A 56 1.62 -14.28 -6.56
CA HIS A 56 0.40 -15.06 -6.24
C HIS A 56 -0.84 -14.60 -7.01
N GLN A 57 -0.82 -13.40 -7.62
CA GLN A 57 -2.02 -12.83 -8.24
C GLN A 57 -1.74 -12.13 -9.57
N ASN A 58 -2.38 -12.62 -10.62
CA ASN A 58 -2.23 -12.04 -11.95
C ASN A 58 -3.15 -10.85 -12.24
N GLN A 59 -4.15 -10.60 -11.40
CA GLN A 59 -5.18 -9.59 -11.68
C GLN A 59 -5.00 -8.27 -10.94
N TYR A 60 -4.36 -8.28 -9.77
CA TYR A 60 -4.14 -7.06 -9.00
C TYR A 60 -2.91 -6.29 -9.49
N ARG A 61 -3.04 -4.99 -9.46
CA ARG A 61 -1.97 -4.03 -9.67
C ARG A 61 -1.56 -3.41 -8.34
N VAL A 62 -0.40 -2.83 -8.30
CA VAL A 62 0.16 -2.19 -7.10
C VAL A 62 0.51 -0.75 -7.41
N MET A 63 -0.02 0.18 -6.61
CA MET A 63 0.37 1.59 -6.60
C MET A 63 1.21 1.85 -5.35
N ILE A 64 2.52 2.04 -5.52
CA ILE A 64 3.42 2.45 -4.43
C ILE A 64 3.20 3.95 -4.21
N MET A 65 2.89 4.35 -2.97
CA MET A 65 2.54 5.73 -2.67
C MET A 65 3.38 6.28 -1.52
N GLY A 66 3.98 7.44 -1.76
CA GLY A 66 4.72 8.22 -0.77
C GLY A 66 4.65 9.71 -1.07
N GLY A 67 5.21 10.55 -0.20
CA GLY A 67 5.45 11.95 -0.49
C GLY A 67 6.75 12.16 -1.29
N PRO A 68 7.08 13.41 -1.62
CA PRO A 68 8.33 13.72 -2.32
C PRO A 68 9.59 13.24 -1.60
N ASP A 69 9.56 13.22 -0.26
CA ASP A 69 10.70 12.81 0.57
C ASP A 69 10.94 11.29 0.52
N GLU A 70 9.95 10.50 0.12
CA GLU A 70 10.05 9.05 -0.02
C GLU A 70 10.47 8.58 -1.43
N THR A 71 10.83 9.49 -2.32
CA THR A 71 11.25 9.14 -3.69
C THR A 71 12.41 8.13 -3.69
N ALA A 72 13.45 8.35 -2.89
CA ALA A 72 14.57 7.42 -2.79
C ALA A 72 14.18 6.04 -2.26
N LEU A 73 13.24 5.97 -1.31
CA LEU A 73 12.69 4.72 -0.79
C LEU A 73 11.92 3.96 -1.89
N ILE A 74 11.12 4.66 -2.66
CA ILE A 74 10.36 4.07 -3.78
C ILE A 74 11.31 3.55 -4.86
N GLU A 75 12.37 4.27 -5.16
CA GLU A 75 13.41 3.83 -6.10
C GLU A 75 14.11 2.56 -5.62
N GLN A 76 14.46 2.46 -4.32
CA GLN A 76 15.03 1.25 -3.73
C GLN A 76 14.08 0.04 -3.85
N ILE A 77 12.80 0.23 -3.53
CA ILE A 77 11.77 -0.80 -3.67
C ILE A 77 11.69 -1.25 -5.14
N THR A 78 11.60 -0.30 -6.06
CA THR A 78 11.44 -0.59 -7.50
C THR A 78 12.66 -1.32 -8.06
N ALA A 79 13.87 -0.94 -7.67
CA ALA A 79 15.11 -1.63 -8.05
C ALA A 79 15.09 -3.09 -7.61
N GLN A 80 14.75 -3.36 -6.34
CA GLN A 80 14.65 -4.73 -5.82
C GLN A 80 13.57 -5.58 -6.54
N LEU A 81 12.48 -4.95 -6.96
CA LEU A 81 11.46 -5.65 -7.75
C LEU A 81 11.97 -5.97 -9.16
N SER A 82 12.74 -5.06 -9.77
CA SER A 82 13.33 -5.25 -11.10
C SER A 82 14.33 -6.40 -11.14
N ASP A 83 15.03 -6.65 -10.04
CA ASP A 83 15.95 -7.79 -9.92
C ASP A 83 15.25 -9.15 -9.80
N ARG A 84 13.96 -9.17 -9.45
CA ARG A 84 13.22 -10.39 -9.09
C ARG A 84 12.09 -10.74 -10.06
N HIS A 85 11.66 -9.79 -10.88
CA HIS A 85 10.45 -9.93 -11.69
C HIS A 85 10.68 -9.61 -13.16
N SER A 86 9.92 -10.29 -14.01
CA SER A 86 9.91 -10.00 -15.46
C SER A 86 9.27 -8.65 -15.77
N VAL A 87 9.62 -8.09 -16.92
CA VAL A 87 9.02 -6.84 -17.42
C VAL A 87 7.48 -6.92 -17.41
N ALA A 88 6.92 -8.06 -17.81
CA ALA A 88 5.46 -8.26 -17.83
C ALA A 88 4.83 -8.17 -16.43
N GLN A 89 5.51 -8.65 -15.37
CA GLN A 89 5.03 -8.49 -14.00
C GLN A 89 5.15 -7.04 -13.53
N LEU A 90 6.23 -6.37 -13.90
CA LEU A 90 6.49 -4.97 -13.50
C LEU A 90 5.50 -3.98 -14.13
N THR A 91 4.86 -4.30 -15.26
CA THR A 91 3.77 -3.46 -15.81
C THR A 91 2.56 -3.34 -14.88
N ARG A 92 2.50 -4.18 -13.85
CA ARG A 92 1.45 -4.14 -12.82
C ARG A 92 1.82 -3.27 -11.62
N VAL A 93 3.00 -2.69 -11.60
CA VAL A 93 3.49 -1.80 -10.53
C VAL A 93 3.63 -0.40 -11.09
N SER A 94 3.15 0.58 -10.33
CA SER A 94 3.39 1.99 -10.59
C SER A 94 3.62 2.71 -9.28
N SER A 95 4.13 3.93 -9.34
CA SER A 95 4.35 4.76 -8.15
C SER A 95 3.71 6.13 -8.29
N PHE A 96 3.41 6.75 -7.14
CA PHE A 96 2.86 8.09 -7.06
C PHE A 96 3.47 8.87 -5.89
N THR A 97 4.05 10.03 -6.19
CA THR A 97 4.61 10.98 -5.21
C THR A 97 4.06 12.39 -5.40
N GLY A 98 2.89 12.50 -6.04
CA GLY A 98 2.28 13.77 -6.42
C GLY A 98 1.49 14.44 -5.29
N SER A 99 0.46 15.18 -5.67
CA SER A 99 -0.36 15.96 -4.75
C SER A 99 -1.15 15.10 -3.76
N LEU A 100 -1.46 15.65 -2.58
CA LEU A 100 -2.33 14.99 -1.61
C LEU A 100 -3.73 14.72 -2.19
N SER A 101 -4.26 15.63 -2.98
CA SER A 101 -5.56 15.44 -3.65
C SER A 101 -5.54 14.28 -4.64
N GLY A 102 -4.45 14.12 -5.40
CA GLY A 102 -4.24 12.99 -6.29
C GLY A 102 -4.11 11.67 -5.50
N ALA A 103 -3.35 11.67 -4.40
CA ALA A 103 -3.22 10.51 -3.50
C ALA A 103 -4.59 10.06 -2.96
N ILE A 104 -5.39 10.99 -2.43
CA ILE A 104 -6.75 10.72 -1.94
C ILE A 104 -7.64 10.16 -3.06
N GLY A 105 -7.56 10.73 -4.27
CA GLY A 105 -8.31 10.25 -5.42
C GLY A 105 -7.92 8.83 -5.84
N LEU A 106 -6.63 8.49 -5.80
CA LEU A 106 -6.12 7.14 -6.07
C LEU A 106 -6.57 6.16 -4.99
N ILE A 107 -6.48 6.53 -3.72
CA ILE A 107 -6.97 5.69 -2.61
C ILE A 107 -8.46 5.41 -2.76
N GLN A 108 -9.27 6.42 -3.05
CA GLN A 108 -10.72 6.27 -3.22
C GLN A 108 -11.12 5.29 -4.34
N LEU A 109 -10.30 5.16 -5.36
CA LEU A 109 -10.53 4.27 -6.51
C LEU A 109 -9.89 2.89 -6.34
N SER A 110 -9.12 2.68 -5.28
CA SER A 110 -8.42 1.43 -5.02
C SER A 110 -9.33 0.35 -4.45
N SER A 111 -8.87 -0.89 -4.51
CA SER A 111 -9.49 -2.04 -3.84
C SER A 111 -9.09 -2.16 -2.38
N GLY A 112 -8.00 -1.50 -1.98
CA GLY A 112 -7.51 -1.53 -0.61
C GLY A 112 -6.20 -0.76 -0.42
N TYR A 113 -5.83 -0.60 0.84
CA TYR A 113 -4.63 0.11 1.26
C TYR A 113 -3.82 -0.73 2.25
N ILE A 114 -2.52 -0.76 2.11
CA ILE A 114 -1.59 -1.34 3.09
C ILE A 114 -0.47 -0.32 3.31
N GLY A 115 -0.15 0.02 4.55
CA GLY A 115 0.95 0.95 4.78
C GLY A 115 1.18 1.32 6.22
N ASN A 116 2.22 2.12 6.44
CA ASN A 116 2.60 2.64 7.75
C ASN A 116 1.50 3.52 8.35
N ASP A 117 1.52 3.66 9.68
CA ASP A 117 0.64 4.56 10.43
C ASP A 117 0.90 6.03 10.06
N THR A 118 0.17 6.52 9.07
CA THR A 118 0.26 7.87 8.51
C THR A 118 -1.11 8.47 8.22
N SER A 119 -1.13 9.74 7.79
CA SER A 119 -2.36 10.40 7.35
C SER A 119 -3.04 9.68 6.19
N LEU A 120 -2.30 9.06 5.27
CA LEU A 120 -2.88 8.32 4.14
C LEU A 120 -3.66 7.08 4.59
N LEU A 121 -3.19 6.37 5.61
CA LEU A 121 -3.94 5.28 6.24
C LEU A 121 -5.26 5.79 6.84
N ASN A 122 -5.24 6.93 7.52
CA ASN A 122 -6.46 7.52 8.08
C ASN A 122 -7.42 8.00 6.99
N PHE A 123 -6.91 8.61 5.91
CA PHE A 123 -7.74 8.97 4.75
C PHE A 123 -8.36 7.75 4.08
N SER A 124 -7.61 6.65 3.93
CA SER A 124 -8.17 5.43 3.34
C SER A 124 -9.35 4.91 4.15
N ALA A 125 -9.23 4.91 5.48
CA ALA A 125 -10.31 4.51 6.38
C ALA A 125 -11.53 5.45 6.31
N LEU A 126 -11.30 6.77 6.26
CA LEU A 126 -12.38 7.76 6.11
C LEU A 126 -13.14 7.62 4.79
N LEU A 127 -12.46 7.16 3.74
CA LEU A 127 -13.05 6.86 2.43
C LEU A 127 -13.77 5.51 2.37
N GLY A 128 -13.75 4.73 3.46
CA GLY A 128 -14.35 3.39 3.51
C GLY A 128 -13.53 2.33 2.78
N VAL A 129 -12.25 2.61 2.48
CA VAL A 129 -11.37 1.66 1.80
C VAL A 129 -10.82 0.68 2.82
N PRO A 130 -10.98 -0.66 2.63
CA PRO A 130 -10.39 -1.64 3.52
C PRO A 130 -8.87 -1.46 3.60
N SER A 131 -8.33 -1.37 4.81
CA SER A 131 -6.94 -0.94 5.00
C SER A 131 -6.23 -1.80 6.04
N ILE A 132 -5.00 -2.21 5.76
CA ILE A 132 -4.09 -2.82 6.73
C ILE A 132 -3.09 -1.76 7.18
N GLY A 133 -3.11 -1.43 8.47
CA GLY A 133 -2.21 -0.48 9.08
C GLY A 133 -1.04 -1.16 9.78
N LEU A 134 0.18 -0.67 9.53
CA LEU A 134 1.41 -1.11 10.18
C LEU A 134 1.71 -0.15 11.34
N PHE A 135 1.29 -0.56 12.53
CA PHE A 135 1.44 0.24 13.75
C PHE A 135 2.66 -0.22 14.55
N SER A 136 3.42 0.72 15.10
CA SER A 136 4.60 0.45 15.94
C SER A 136 4.75 1.41 17.11
N GLN A 137 4.53 2.70 16.90
CA GLN A 137 4.69 3.73 17.92
C GLN A 137 3.42 3.98 18.73
N SER A 138 2.28 3.74 18.13
CA SER A 138 0.96 3.89 18.75
C SER A 138 0.13 2.64 18.52
N ARG A 139 -0.78 2.36 19.45
CA ARG A 139 -1.78 1.30 19.27
C ARG A 139 -2.74 1.70 18.15
N PRO A 140 -3.27 0.70 17.41
CA PRO A 140 -4.33 0.95 16.45
C PRO A 140 -5.50 1.66 17.08
N LEU A 141 -6.07 2.62 16.36
CA LEU A 141 -7.25 3.34 16.83
C LEU A 141 -8.48 2.44 16.74
N ALA A 142 -9.06 2.12 17.88
CA ALA A 142 -10.19 1.19 18.02
C ALA A 142 -11.49 1.65 17.33
N TYR A 143 -11.56 2.91 16.88
CA TYR A 143 -12.79 3.47 16.30
C TYR A 143 -12.85 3.41 14.75
N SER A 144 -11.81 2.94 14.09
CA SER A 144 -11.84 2.82 12.63
C SER A 144 -12.23 1.41 12.21
N ALA A 145 -13.45 1.23 11.76
CA ALA A 145 -13.96 -0.04 11.25
C ALA A 145 -13.25 -0.50 9.95
N HIS A 146 -12.54 0.40 9.28
CA HIS A 146 -11.86 0.13 8.01
C HIS A 146 -10.36 -0.10 8.15
N ILE A 147 -9.77 0.15 9.32
CA ILE A 147 -8.37 -0.17 9.60
C ILE A 147 -8.30 -1.51 10.32
N ILE A 148 -7.60 -2.44 9.69
CA ILE A 148 -7.34 -3.76 10.24
C ILE A 148 -5.90 -3.74 10.76
N ALA A 149 -5.76 -3.91 12.07
CA ALA A 149 -4.46 -4.05 12.71
C ALA A 149 -3.95 -5.50 12.60
N LEU A 150 -2.65 -5.66 12.70
CA LEU A 150 -2.01 -6.96 12.80
C LEU A 150 -1.83 -7.31 14.28
N ASP A 151 -2.21 -8.53 14.66
CA ASP A 151 -2.10 -9.03 16.03
C ASP A 151 -0.72 -9.66 16.31
N VAL A 152 0.35 -9.01 15.80
CA VAL A 152 1.73 -9.51 15.94
C VAL A 152 2.51 -8.78 17.03
N LEU A 153 2.00 -7.65 17.51
CA LEU A 153 2.58 -6.87 18.59
C LEU A 153 1.72 -7.01 19.86
N SER A 154 2.40 -7.24 20.98
CA SER A 154 1.76 -7.16 22.30
C SER A 154 1.60 -5.70 22.73
N ASP A 155 0.79 -5.47 23.76
CA ASP A 155 0.57 -4.14 24.30
C ASP A 155 1.86 -3.45 24.78
N ASP A 156 2.83 -4.22 25.26
CA ASP A 156 4.12 -3.73 25.76
C ASP A 156 5.14 -3.44 24.64
N ASP A 157 4.88 -3.90 23.44
CA ASP A 157 5.75 -3.67 22.29
C ASP A 157 5.65 -2.25 21.72
N TYR A 158 4.46 -1.64 21.79
CA TYR A 158 4.22 -0.32 21.20
C TYR A 158 5.08 0.78 21.81
N GLY A 159 5.64 1.62 20.94
CA GLY A 159 6.55 2.71 21.34
C GLY A 159 8.01 2.26 21.49
N THR A 160 8.32 0.98 21.34
CA THR A 160 9.70 0.49 21.37
C THR A 160 10.39 0.80 20.03
N PRO A 161 11.57 1.43 20.01
CA PRO A 161 12.31 1.68 18.79
C PRO A 161 12.57 0.39 17.98
N GLY A 162 12.35 0.44 16.68
CA GLY A 162 12.58 -0.68 15.77
C GLY A 162 11.53 -1.81 15.83
N ILE A 163 10.53 -1.71 16.68
CA ILE A 163 9.52 -2.75 16.87
C ILE A 163 8.72 -3.04 15.58
N ILE A 164 8.63 -2.07 14.67
CA ILE A 164 7.94 -2.26 13.40
C ILE A 164 8.49 -3.44 12.58
N HIS A 165 9.75 -3.78 12.77
CA HIS A 165 10.41 -4.91 12.10
C HIS A 165 9.96 -6.29 12.62
N LYS A 166 9.26 -6.36 13.76
CA LYS A 166 8.53 -7.57 14.17
C LYS A 166 7.37 -7.91 13.24
N ILE A 167 6.79 -6.90 12.59
CA ILE A 167 5.74 -7.12 11.58
C ILE A 167 6.43 -7.63 10.32
N THR A 168 6.24 -8.91 10.00
CA THR A 168 6.85 -9.50 8.81
C THR A 168 5.96 -9.35 7.58
N PRO A 169 6.53 -9.35 6.35
CA PRO A 169 5.73 -9.38 5.14
C PRO A 169 4.78 -10.60 5.07
N LYS A 170 5.13 -11.70 5.71
CA LYS A 170 4.29 -12.90 5.80
C LYS A 170 3.03 -12.61 6.62
N ASP A 171 3.15 -11.95 7.76
CA ASP A 171 2.01 -11.57 8.60
C ASP A 171 1.05 -10.67 7.84
N VAL A 172 1.60 -9.69 7.09
CA VAL A 172 0.83 -8.78 6.24
C VAL A 172 0.10 -9.55 5.14
N MET A 173 0.78 -10.50 4.46
CA MET A 173 0.17 -11.34 3.42
C MET A 173 -0.93 -12.25 3.96
N GLU A 174 -0.74 -12.85 5.14
CA GLU A 174 -1.77 -13.67 5.78
C GLU A 174 -3.03 -12.84 6.09
N ARG A 175 -2.84 -11.63 6.60
CA ARG A 175 -3.95 -10.71 6.85
C ARG A 175 -4.60 -10.23 5.54
N ALA A 176 -3.81 -9.93 4.52
CA ALA A 176 -4.29 -9.51 3.20
C ALA A 176 -5.20 -10.58 2.56
N ARG A 177 -4.89 -11.87 2.72
CA ARG A 177 -5.72 -12.98 2.24
C ARG A 177 -7.10 -13.02 2.91
N ILE A 178 -7.18 -12.61 4.17
CA ILE A 178 -8.47 -12.55 4.89
C ILE A 178 -9.28 -11.34 4.41
N VAL A 179 -8.63 -10.19 4.22
CA VAL A 179 -9.29 -8.94 3.83
C VAL A 179 -9.72 -8.97 2.35
N TRP A 180 -8.90 -9.57 1.51
CA TRP A 180 -9.12 -9.70 0.07
C TRP A 180 -8.98 -11.17 -0.36
N PRO A 181 -9.99 -12.03 -0.10
CA PRO A 181 -9.92 -13.46 -0.39
C PRO A 181 -9.63 -13.78 -1.86
N ASP A 182 -10.11 -12.91 -2.76
CA ASP A 182 -9.88 -13.05 -4.20
C ASP A 182 -8.41 -12.79 -4.62
N MET A 183 -7.55 -12.48 -3.65
CA MET A 183 -6.10 -12.31 -3.86
C MET A 183 -5.31 -13.61 -3.66
N THR A 184 -5.94 -14.73 -3.39
CA THR A 184 -5.27 -16.03 -3.13
C THR A 184 -5.39 -17.04 -4.24
#